data_60fc52fba603a92921bc6851877623dc
#
_entry.id   60fc52fba603a92921bc6851877623dc
#
_cell.length_a   1.000
_cell.length_b   1.000
_cell.length_c   1.000
_cell.angle_alpha   90.00
_cell.angle_beta   90.00
_cell.angle_gamma   90.00
#
_symmetry.space_group_name_H-M   'P 1'
#
loop_
_entity.id
_entity.type
_entity.pdbx_description
1 polymer ?
#
loop_
_entity_poly.entity_id
_entity_poly.type
_entity_poly.pdbx_seq_one_letter_code
_entity_poly.pdbx_strand_id
1 'polypeptide(L)'
;MNHKKEVAPPRPEASEYQPAIGASGHEKAIENHQQAAAHHTEAAKHHLDAAKSYAEGNVEKAAHSAMLAWGHLAIAGEFINDDAKHHAQMLKRINYK
;
A
#
# COMPACT_ATOMS: atom_id res chain seq x y z
N MET A 1 -24.77 18.62 3.45
CA MET A 1 -24.26 18.30 3.42
C MET A 1 -23.65 17.71 3.70
N ASN A 2 -23.52 17.50 3.77
CA ASN A 2 -22.68 16.92 4.05
C ASN A 2 -22.16 16.12 3.64
N HIS A 3 -22.04 15.78 3.26
CA HIS A 3 -21.41 15.01 2.94
C HIS A 3 -20.47 14.94 2.78
N LYS A 4 -20.30 15.44 2.76
CA LYS A 4 -19.39 15.47 2.68
C LYS A 4 -18.66 15.04 3.27
N LYS A 5 -18.66 15.02 3.82
CA LYS A 5 -17.94 14.60 4.44
C LYS A 5 -17.62 13.44 4.45
N GLU A 6 -17.91 13.11 4.01
CA GLU A 6 -17.62 12.16 3.86
C GLU A 6 -16.98 11.80 3.29
N VAL A 7 -17.14 12.35 3.07
CA VAL A 7 -16.44 12.15 2.55
C VAL A 7 -15.41 11.32 2.31
N ALA A 8 -14.48 11.58 1.84
CA ALA A 8 -13.47 10.65 1.58
C ALA A 8 -13.10 9.94 2.82
N PRO A 9 -13.03 8.65 2.74
CA PRO A 9 -12.62 7.95 3.92
C PRO A 9 -11.19 8.30 4.22
N PRO A 10 -10.89 8.48 5.46
CA PRO A 10 -9.53 8.75 5.81
C PRO A 10 -8.69 7.54 5.52
N ARG A 11 -7.51 7.80 5.06
CA ARG A 11 -6.57 6.76 4.93
C ARG A 11 -6.16 6.28 6.27
N PRO A 12 -5.94 5.01 6.41
CA PRO A 12 -5.41 4.55 7.66
C PRO A 12 -4.04 5.14 7.87
N GLU A 13 -3.89 5.74 8.98
CA GLU A 13 -2.62 6.27 9.39
C GLU A 13 -2.03 5.28 10.35
N ALA A 14 -0.78 4.92 10.11
CA ALA A 14 -0.16 3.96 10.99
C ALA A 14 -0.22 4.44 12.43
N SER A 15 -0.05 5.73 12.62
CA SER A 15 -0.03 6.27 13.96
C SER A 15 -1.39 6.26 14.63
N GLU A 16 -2.45 6.14 13.86
CA GLU A 16 -3.79 6.20 14.41
C GLU A 16 -4.37 4.85 14.74
N TYR A 17 -3.81 3.82 14.16
CA TYR A 17 -4.37 2.52 14.37
C TYR A 17 -3.76 1.86 15.58
N GLN A 18 -4.61 1.39 16.44
CA GLN A 18 -4.17 0.69 17.64
C GLN A 18 -4.87 -0.66 17.65
N PRO A 19 -4.12 -1.73 17.46
CA PRO A 19 -4.76 -3.03 17.52
C PRO A 19 -5.24 -3.34 18.93
N ALA A 20 -6.33 -4.03 19.01
CA ALA A 20 -6.84 -4.43 20.28
C ALA A 20 -5.86 -5.38 20.94
N ILE A 21 -5.84 -5.35 22.25
CA ILE A 21 -5.03 -6.29 23.00
C ILE A 21 -5.54 -7.68 22.70
N GLY A 22 -4.66 -8.58 22.42
CA GLY A 22 -5.04 -9.92 22.06
C GLY A 22 -5.15 -10.15 20.57
N ALA A 23 -4.96 -9.09 19.80
CA ALA A 23 -5.00 -9.21 18.35
C ALA A 23 -3.62 -9.51 17.78
N SER A 24 -2.77 -10.18 18.54
CA SER A 24 -1.39 -10.36 18.14
C SER A 24 -1.24 -11.10 16.83
N GLY A 25 -2.18 -11.96 16.49
CA GLY A 25 -2.08 -12.65 15.22
C GLY A 25 -2.29 -11.75 14.02
N HIS A 26 -2.76 -10.53 14.23
CA HIS A 26 -3.07 -9.61 13.15
C HIS A 26 -2.10 -8.45 13.04
N GLU A 27 -1.19 -8.31 13.99
CA GLU A 27 -0.33 -7.14 14.00
C GLU A 27 0.54 -7.07 12.76
N LYS A 28 1.07 -8.21 12.34
CA LYS A 28 1.91 -8.24 11.17
C LYS A 28 1.09 -7.94 9.92
N ALA A 29 -0.13 -8.45 9.85
CA ALA A 29 -0.99 -8.17 8.73
C ALA A 29 -1.30 -6.68 8.65
N ILE A 30 -1.57 -6.07 9.77
CA ILE A 30 -1.83 -4.64 9.81
C ILE A 30 -0.62 -3.88 9.28
N GLU A 31 0.56 -4.22 9.75
CA GLU A 31 1.76 -3.55 9.30
C GLU A 31 1.99 -3.75 7.82
N ASN A 32 1.80 -4.96 7.32
CA ASN A 32 1.98 -5.23 5.92
C ASN A 32 1.05 -4.39 5.06
N HIS A 33 -0.21 -4.27 5.46
CA HIS A 33 -1.14 -3.47 4.69
C HIS A 33 -0.81 -1.99 4.76
N GLN A 34 -0.38 -1.51 5.91
CA GLN A 34 0.00 -0.12 6.03
C GLN A 34 1.21 0.20 5.15
N GLN A 35 2.18 -0.69 5.13
CA GLN A 35 3.37 -0.48 4.31
C GLN A 35 3.04 -0.57 2.83
N ALA A 36 2.20 -1.52 2.47
CA ALA A 36 1.79 -1.63 1.07
C ALA A 36 1.07 -0.37 0.63
N ALA A 37 0.18 0.14 1.47
CA ALA A 37 -0.55 1.36 1.12
C ALA A 37 0.38 2.54 0.95
N ALA A 38 1.37 2.68 1.84
CA ALA A 38 2.30 3.79 1.76
C ALA A 38 3.09 3.75 0.46
N HIS A 39 3.56 2.57 0.07
CA HIS A 39 4.34 2.46 -1.16
C HIS A 39 3.46 2.61 -2.39
N HIS A 40 2.22 2.14 -2.35
CA HIS A 40 1.30 2.38 -3.46
C HIS A 40 1.03 3.87 -3.63
N THR A 41 0.93 4.60 -2.54
CA THR A 41 0.73 6.04 -2.60
C THR A 41 1.93 6.72 -3.24
N GLU A 42 3.13 6.32 -2.87
CA GLU A 42 4.32 6.89 -3.49
C GLU A 42 4.39 6.54 -4.97
N ALA A 43 4.03 5.30 -5.31
CA ALA A 43 4.03 4.92 -6.72
C ALA A 43 3.06 5.78 -7.51
N ALA A 44 1.89 6.05 -6.95
CA ALA A 44 0.89 6.88 -7.65
C ALA A 44 1.43 8.27 -7.92
N LYS A 45 2.14 8.85 -6.94
CA LYS A 45 2.71 10.18 -7.12
C LYS A 45 3.72 10.20 -8.25
N HIS A 46 4.58 9.18 -8.29
CA HIS A 46 5.60 9.12 -9.34
C HIS A 46 4.99 8.83 -10.70
N HIS A 47 3.90 8.07 -10.75
CA HIS A 47 3.20 7.88 -12.00
C HIS A 47 2.63 9.19 -12.54
N LEU A 48 2.07 10.00 -11.66
CA LEU A 48 1.56 11.31 -12.08
C LEU A 48 2.68 12.20 -12.58
N ASP A 49 3.83 12.16 -11.91
CA ASP A 49 4.98 12.91 -12.38
C ASP A 49 5.43 12.43 -13.75
N ALA A 50 5.41 11.13 -13.97
CA ALA A 50 5.80 10.59 -15.28
C ALA A 50 4.84 11.05 -16.34
N ALA A 51 3.53 11.00 -16.07
CA ALA A 51 2.54 11.44 -17.05
C ALA A 51 2.75 12.91 -17.39
N LYS A 52 2.99 13.73 -16.37
CA LYS A 52 3.22 15.15 -16.61
C LYS A 52 4.46 15.38 -17.45
N SER A 53 5.53 14.67 -17.12
CA SER A 53 6.79 14.83 -17.85
C SER A 53 6.66 14.40 -19.32
N TYR A 54 5.94 13.31 -19.55
CA TYR A 54 5.68 12.90 -20.94
C TYR A 54 4.87 13.97 -21.69
N ALA A 55 3.87 14.52 -21.03
CA ALA A 55 3.06 15.55 -21.66
C ALA A 55 3.90 16.77 -22.02
N GLU A 56 4.93 17.04 -21.24
CA GLU A 56 5.83 18.15 -21.50
C GLU A 56 6.95 17.81 -22.47
N GLY A 57 7.01 16.58 -22.89
CA GLY A 57 8.05 16.15 -23.80
C GLY A 57 9.37 15.82 -23.14
N ASN A 58 9.40 15.76 -21.81
CA ASN A 58 10.63 15.46 -21.10
C ASN A 58 10.71 13.97 -20.83
N VAL A 59 11.18 13.23 -21.82
CA VAL A 59 11.15 11.79 -21.79
C VAL A 59 12.08 11.22 -20.72
N GLU A 60 13.25 11.84 -20.55
CA GLU A 60 14.17 11.33 -19.57
C GLU A 60 13.63 11.44 -18.14
N LYS A 61 13.05 12.58 -17.85
CA LYS A 61 12.46 12.77 -16.53
C LYS A 61 11.29 11.83 -16.32
N ALA A 62 10.50 11.64 -17.38
CA ALA A 62 9.36 10.73 -17.29
C ALA A 62 9.82 9.31 -17.00
N ALA A 63 10.88 8.86 -17.68
CA ALA A 63 11.39 7.52 -17.45
C ALA A 63 11.90 7.37 -16.02
N HIS A 64 12.57 8.38 -15.52
CA HIS A 64 13.07 8.34 -14.14
C HIS A 64 11.92 8.20 -13.15
N SER A 65 10.87 9.00 -13.34
CA SER A 65 9.72 8.92 -12.45
C SER A 65 9.04 7.57 -12.55
N ALA A 66 8.94 7.02 -13.76
CA ALA A 66 8.34 5.71 -13.95
C ALA A 66 9.12 4.65 -13.18
N MET A 67 10.43 4.72 -13.22
CA MET A 67 11.24 3.75 -12.50
C MET A 67 11.05 3.85 -11.00
N LEU A 68 10.91 5.07 -10.50
CA LEU A 68 10.62 5.23 -9.07
C LEU A 68 9.27 4.63 -8.72
N ALA A 69 8.27 4.84 -9.58
CA ALA A 69 6.96 4.25 -9.33
C ALA A 69 7.05 2.73 -9.29
N TRP A 70 7.76 2.14 -10.24
CA TRP A 70 7.89 0.69 -10.28
C TRP A 70 8.65 0.15 -9.07
N GLY A 71 9.65 0.91 -8.61
CA GLY A 71 10.38 0.52 -7.42
C GLY A 71 9.48 0.44 -6.20
N HIS A 72 8.62 1.43 -6.02
CA HIS A 72 7.70 1.40 -4.90
C HIS A 72 6.69 0.28 -5.04
N LEU A 73 6.23 -0.01 -6.26
CA LEU A 73 5.32 -1.11 -6.46
C LEU A 73 5.97 -2.45 -6.12
N ALA A 74 7.25 -2.59 -6.46
CA ALA A 74 7.96 -3.82 -6.12
C ALA A 74 8.05 -3.99 -4.61
N ILE A 75 8.34 -2.91 -3.90
CA ILE A 75 8.41 -2.98 -2.45
C ILE A 75 7.04 -3.31 -1.86
N ALA A 76 6.00 -2.66 -2.37
CA ALA A 76 4.65 -2.97 -1.91
C ALA A 76 4.34 -4.45 -2.12
N GLY A 77 4.82 -5.00 -3.24
CA GLY A 77 4.61 -6.40 -3.54
C GLY A 77 5.24 -7.33 -2.53
N GLU A 78 6.37 -6.91 -1.95
CA GLU A 78 7.00 -7.73 -0.92
C GLU A 78 6.13 -7.82 0.32
N PHE A 79 5.53 -6.70 0.71
CA PHE A 79 4.63 -6.72 1.86
C PHE A 79 3.37 -7.51 1.56
N ILE A 80 2.88 -7.42 0.34
CA ILE A 80 1.71 -8.17 -0.07
C ILE A 80 2.00 -9.67 -0.06
N ASN A 81 3.16 -10.05 -0.55
CA ASN A 81 3.56 -11.46 -0.53
C ASN A 81 3.67 -11.98 0.89
N ASP A 82 4.25 -11.19 1.76
CA ASP A 82 4.37 -11.60 3.15
C ASP A 82 3.01 -11.80 3.78
N ASP A 83 2.09 -10.89 3.49
CA ASP A 83 0.74 -11.01 4.01
C ASP A 83 0.03 -12.22 3.44
N ALA A 84 0.21 -12.48 2.16
CA ALA A 84 -0.41 -13.62 1.53
C ALA A 84 0.06 -14.93 2.14
N LYS A 85 1.35 -15.01 2.42
CA LYS A 85 1.90 -16.21 3.04
C LYS A 85 1.33 -16.41 4.43
N HIS A 86 1.27 -15.33 5.17
CA HIS A 86 0.73 -15.40 6.53
C HIS A 86 -0.72 -15.85 6.49
N HIS A 87 -1.48 -15.28 5.57
CA HIS A 87 -2.88 -15.61 5.43
C HIS A 87 -3.08 -17.07 5.05
N ALA A 88 -2.27 -17.55 4.12
CA ALA A 88 -2.36 -18.93 3.70
C ALA A 88 -2.07 -19.87 4.85
N GLN A 89 -1.10 -19.51 5.68
CA GLN A 89 -0.77 -20.34 6.84
C GLN A 89 -1.91 -20.36 7.84
N MET A 90 -2.55 -19.23 8.01
CA MET A 90 -3.69 -19.17 8.93
C MET A 90 -4.84 -20.02 8.43
N LEU A 91 -5.13 -19.95 7.15
CA LEU A 91 -6.20 -20.74 6.57
C LEU A 91 -5.90 -22.22 6.67
N LYS A 92 -4.66 -22.59 6.45
CA LYS A 92 -4.27 -23.97 6.54
C LYS A 92 -4.48 -24.48 7.96
N ARG A 93 -4.14 -23.70 8.94
CA ARG A 93 -4.31 -24.10 10.31
C ARG A 93 -5.78 -24.27 10.66
N ILE A 94 -6.60 -23.37 10.16
CA ILE A 94 -8.02 -23.43 10.42
C ILE A 94 -8.65 -24.65 9.78
N ASN A 95 -8.21 -25.00 8.58
CA ASN A 95 -8.82 -26.08 7.83
C ASN A 95 -8.37 -27.45 8.28
N TYR A 96 -7.34 -27.51 9.03
CA TYR A 96 -6.85 -28.77 9.52
C TYR A 96 -7.50 -29.08 10.83
N LYS A 97 -8.61 -29.66 10.76
CA LYS A 97 -9.28 -29.95 12.01
C LYS A 97 -9.49 -31.40 12.20
#